data_a4f9b19f334bf982f16219661a7189f4
#
_entry.id   a4f9b19f334bf982f16219661a7189f4
#
_cell.length_a   1.000
_cell.length_b   1.000
_cell.length_c   1.000
_cell.angle_alpha   90.00
_cell.angle_beta   90.00
_cell.angle_gamma   90.00
#
_symmetry.space_group_name_H-M   'P 1'
#
loop_
_entity.id
_entity.type
_entity.pdbx_description
1 polymer ?
#
loop_
_entity_poly.entity_id
_entity_poly.type
_entity_poly.pdbx_seq_one_letter_code
_entity_poly.pdbx_strand_id
1 'polypeptide(L)'
;MMRQAGRYHSHYQLLKQKYTFEQLCREPDLACEVTLGPIQEFDFDAAILFSDILFPLDFLGMELSFSPGPIFEKNLTKSMLDQMQISAFEEYIQFQHQALQNIRSSLPPNKSLIGFTGGPITLYHFAIRNNPIADNLFNQALPVLQKLIEKNISIQFQNDIDLLMIFDTEANQLTDQEFEDFCLPFIRQITNQYPNQIGYFTKNISANKFELLKKISNLQLTVLGTQHNIFQELPQTHLSLQGNFSNDLLTIPEKSDFLSALKEYIDLCQSYDVRQRAGWIASLDHGVQKITPETNIHLFIDQIRTKLA
;
A
#
# COMPACT_ATOMS: atom_id res chain seq x y z
N MET A 1 4.39 5.62 -6.50
CA MET A 1 3.84 6.38 -5.35
C MET A 1 2.63 5.64 -4.79
N MET A 2 2.47 5.52 -3.48
CA MET A 2 1.24 4.98 -2.87
C MET A 2 0.07 5.95 -3.03
N ARG A 3 -1.16 5.43 -3.05
CA ARG A 3 -2.39 6.18 -3.31
C ARG A 3 -2.37 6.92 -4.65
N GLN A 4 -1.91 6.25 -5.71
CA GLN A 4 -1.86 6.79 -7.07
C GLN A 4 -3.21 7.30 -7.53
N ALA A 5 -4.26 6.49 -7.41
CA ALA A 5 -5.62 6.92 -7.65
C ALA A 5 -6.23 7.45 -6.34
N GLY A 6 -6.74 8.67 -6.36
CA GLY A 6 -7.25 9.26 -5.12
C GLY A 6 -7.81 10.66 -5.30
N ARG A 7 -8.22 11.25 -4.18
CA ARG A 7 -8.97 12.51 -4.13
C ARG A 7 -8.23 13.74 -4.66
N TYR A 8 -6.94 13.66 -4.91
CA TYR A 8 -6.16 14.72 -5.56
C TYR A 8 -6.33 14.72 -7.09
N HIS A 9 -6.62 13.54 -7.67
CA HIS A 9 -6.61 13.30 -9.12
C HIS A 9 -7.96 13.71 -9.75
N SER A 10 -7.92 14.60 -10.72
CA SER A 10 -9.09 15.17 -11.38
C SER A 10 -9.99 14.12 -12.02
N HIS A 11 -9.42 13.12 -12.71
CA HIS A 11 -10.16 12.01 -13.28
C HIS A 11 -10.93 11.20 -12.20
N TYR A 12 -10.28 10.88 -11.09
CA TYR A 12 -10.96 10.24 -9.96
C TYR A 12 -12.10 11.10 -9.40
N GLN A 13 -11.91 12.42 -9.30
CA GLN A 13 -12.96 13.32 -8.82
C GLN A 13 -14.19 13.35 -9.74
N LEU A 14 -14.00 13.28 -11.07
CA LEU A 14 -15.09 13.18 -12.04
C LEU A 14 -15.88 11.88 -11.87
N LEU A 15 -15.21 10.75 -11.63
CA LEU A 15 -15.87 9.47 -11.35
C LEU A 15 -16.63 9.52 -10.02
N LYS A 16 -16.07 10.14 -8.98
CA LYS A 16 -16.72 10.32 -7.67
C LYS A 16 -17.98 11.17 -7.70
N GLN A 17 -18.19 11.99 -8.73
CA GLN A 17 -19.47 12.72 -8.92
C GLN A 17 -20.61 11.81 -9.38
N LYS A 18 -20.27 10.67 -10.02
CA LYS A 18 -21.23 9.72 -10.61
C LYS A 18 -21.44 8.47 -9.77
N TYR A 19 -20.37 8.03 -9.09
CA TYR A 19 -20.33 6.74 -8.40
C TYR A 19 -19.88 6.90 -6.94
N THR A 20 -20.38 6.04 -6.07
CA THR A 20 -19.89 5.95 -4.69
C THR A 20 -18.47 5.35 -4.67
N PHE A 21 -17.75 5.52 -3.56
CA PHE A 21 -16.44 4.88 -3.40
C PHE A 21 -16.55 3.35 -3.46
N GLU A 22 -17.60 2.81 -2.90
CA GLU A 22 -17.84 1.38 -2.90
C GLU A 22 -18.09 0.84 -4.32
N GLN A 23 -18.89 1.53 -5.13
CA GLN A 23 -19.08 1.19 -6.53
C GLN A 23 -17.77 1.22 -7.30
N LEU A 24 -16.94 2.26 -7.11
CA LEU A 24 -15.62 2.35 -7.74
C LEU A 24 -14.68 1.20 -7.36
N CYS A 25 -14.84 0.61 -6.17
CA CYS A 25 -14.05 -0.55 -5.75
C CYS A 25 -14.65 -1.89 -6.20
N ARG A 26 -16.00 -2.02 -6.21
CA ARG A 26 -16.68 -3.30 -6.42
C ARG A 26 -17.11 -3.56 -7.88
N GLU A 27 -17.13 -2.53 -8.71
CA GLU A 27 -17.40 -2.69 -10.15
C GLU A 27 -16.07 -2.82 -10.89
N PRO A 28 -15.75 -3.99 -11.48
CA PRO A 28 -14.43 -4.28 -12.03
C PRO A 28 -13.95 -3.30 -13.10
N ASP A 29 -14.86 -2.84 -13.96
CA ASP A 29 -14.54 -1.89 -15.03
C ASP A 29 -14.23 -0.50 -14.44
N LEU A 30 -14.96 -0.06 -13.42
CA LEU A 30 -14.70 1.20 -12.73
C LEU A 30 -13.37 1.14 -11.95
N ALA A 31 -13.10 0.04 -11.24
CA ALA A 31 -11.83 -0.13 -10.54
C ALA A 31 -10.65 -0.14 -11.53
N CYS A 32 -10.82 -0.74 -12.70
CA CYS A 32 -9.85 -0.71 -13.79
C CYS A 32 -9.63 0.72 -14.29
N GLU A 33 -10.70 1.45 -14.62
CA GLU A 33 -10.64 2.84 -15.09
C GLU A 33 -9.92 3.75 -14.08
N VAL A 34 -10.28 3.65 -12.79
CA VAL A 34 -9.62 4.40 -11.72
C VAL A 34 -8.14 4.05 -11.59
N THR A 35 -7.78 2.78 -11.73
CA THR A 35 -6.39 2.32 -11.65
C THR A 35 -5.53 2.85 -12.79
N LEU A 36 -6.08 2.84 -14.01
CA LEU A 36 -5.34 3.24 -15.21
C LEU A 36 -5.24 4.77 -15.38
N GLY A 37 -6.15 5.54 -14.79
CA GLY A 37 -6.12 6.99 -14.88
C GLY A 37 -4.75 7.61 -14.55
N PRO A 38 -4.14 7.34 -13.39
CA PRO A 38 -2.82 7.85 -13.05
C PRO A 38 -1.69 7.35 -13.96
N ILE A 39 -1.82 6.17 -14.57
CA ILE A 39 -0.84 5.66 -15.53
C ILE A 39 -0.91 6.48 -16.81
N GLN A 40 -2.11 6.80 -17.29
CA GLN A 40 -2.31 7.60 -18.48
C GLN A 40 -1.89 9.06 -18.28
N GLU A 41 -2.16 9.64 -17.11
CA GLU A 41 -1.88 11.03 -16.81
C GLU A 41 -0.42 11.27 -16.45
N PHE A 42 0.16 10.46 -15.55
CA PHE A 42 1.48 10.71 -14.97
C PHE A 42 2.58 9.77 -15.49
N ASP A 43 2.21 8.79 -16.31
CA ASP A 43 3.15 7.80 -16.85
C ASP A 43 3.95 7.05 -15.76
N PHE A 44 3.33 6.72 -14.62
CA PHE A 44 4.01 5.91 -13.59
C PHE A 44 4.50 4.58 -14.15
N ASP A 45 5.58 4.05 -13.59
CA ASP A 45 6.20 2.78 -14.01
C ASP A 45 5.41 1.55 -13.53
N ALA A 46 4.53 1.73 -12.54
CA ALA A 46 3.68 0.68 -12.01
C ALA A 46 2.27 1.19 -11.69
N ALA A 47 1.25 0.40 -12.04
CA ALA A 47 -0.12 0.60 -11.62
C ALA A 47 -0.34 -0.07 -10.26
N ILE A 48 -1.11 0.56 -9.38
CA ILE A 48 -1.56 -0.04 -8.11
C ILE A 48 -3.06 -0.25 -8.22
N LEU A 49 -3.51 -1.49 -8.02
CA LEU A 49 -4.94 -1.83 -7.97
C LEU A 49 -5.71 -0.81 -7.13
N PHE A 50 -6.82 -0.27 -7.66
CA PHE A 50 -7.73 0.54 -6.86
C PHE A 50 -8.71 -0.36 -6.11
N SER A 51 -8.59 -0.39 -4.79
CA SER A 51 -9.41 -1.19 -3.88
C SER A 51 -9.28 -0.62 -2.46
N ASP A 52 -9.86 -1.32 -1.46
CA ASP A 52 -9.70 -0.98 -0.05
C ASP A 52 -9.19 -2.17 0.75
N ILE A 53 -8.36 -1.89 1.77
CA ILE A 53 -7.78 -2.91 2.65
C ILE A 53 -8.81 -3.56 3.59
N LEU A 54 -9.98 -2.94 3.79
CA LEU A 54 -10.94 -3.30 4.83
C LEU A 54 -11.99 -4.34 4.41
N PHE A 55 -12.02 -4.75 3.13
CA PHE A 55 -12.96 -5.79 2.67
C PHE A 55 -12.89 -7.11 3.45
N PRO A 56 -11.74 -7.57 3.98
CA PRO A 56 -11.73 -8.73 4.87
C PRO A 56 -12.57 -8.55 6.14
N LEU A 57 -12.66 -7.33 6.68
CA LEU A 57 -13.50 -7.03 7.85
C LEU A 57 -15.00 -6.99 7.50
N ASP A 58 -15.32 -6.47 6.31
CA ASP A 58 -16.69 -6.53 5.77
C ASP A 58 -17.16 -7.97 5.56
N PHE A 59 -16.29 -8.81 5.00
CA PHE A 59 -16.54 -10.24 4.86
C PHE A 59 -16.81 -10.94 6.20
N LEU A 60 -16.17 -10.52 7.28
CA LEU A 60 -16.43 -11.03 8.63
C LEU A 60 -17.82 -10.61 9.17
N GLY A 61 -18.54 -9.73 8.45
CA GLY A 61 -19.89 -9.29 8.82
C GLY A 61 -19.91 -7.98 9.62
N MET A 62 -18.84 -7.19 9.58
CA MET A 62 -18.79 -5.90 10.27
C MET A 62 -19.57 -4.79 9.54
N GLU A 63 -20.10 -5.06 8.33
CA GLU A 63 -20.91 -4.12 7.53
C GLU A 63 -20.20 -2.79 7.30
N LEU A 64 -19.27 -2.79 6.34
CA LEU A 64 -18.45 -1.64 5.98
C LEU A 64 -19.20 -0.67 5.07
N SER A 65 -19.17 0.61 5.41
CA SER A 65 -19.62 1.72 4.55
C SER A 65 -18.56 2.81 4.44
N PHE A 66 -18.68 3.72 3.44
CA PHE A 66 -17.64 4.73 3.12
C PHE A 66 -18.21 6.16 3.03
N SER A 67 -18.94 6.62 4.01
CA SER A 67 -19.48 8.00 3.98
C SER A 67 -19.46 8.64 5.37
N PRO A 68 -18.52 9.57 5.66
CA PRO A 68 -17.50 10.25 4.82
C PRO A 68 -16.16 9.50 4.70
N GLY A 69 -15.98 8.38 5.35
CA GLY A 69 -14.81 7.49 5.34
C GLY A 69 -15.23 6.10 5.75
N PRO A 70 -14.31 5.16 6.01
CA PRO A 70 -14.68 3.82 6.41
C PRO A 70 -15.37 3.81 7.79
N ILE A 71 -16.58 3.27 7.84
CA ILE A 71 -17.41 3.12 9.03
C ILE A 71 -17.86 1.66 9.08
N PHE A 72 -17.81 1.05 10.25
CA PHE A 72 -18.34 -0.26 10.52
C PHE A 72 -19.62 -0.12 11.33
N GLU A 73 -20.74 -0.65 10.84
CA GLU A 73 -22.03 -0.65 11.53
C GLU A 73 -22.04 -1.65 12.69
N LYS A 74 -21.21 -2.70 12.60
CA LYS A 74 -21.08 -3.75 13.61
C LYS A 74 -19.66 -3.83 14.16
N ASN A 75 -19.57 -4.15 15.43
CA ASN A 75 -18.30 -4.42 16.11
C ASN A 75 -17.86 -5.87 15.85
N LEU A 76 -16.55 -6.10 15.82
CA LEU A 76 -15.99 -7.44 15.76
C LEU A 76 -16.43 -8.26 16.98
N THR A 77 -16.90 -9.48 16.75
CA THR A 77 -17.30 -10.41 17.80
C THR A 77 -16.62 -11.77 17.64
N LYS A 78 -16.53 -12.52 18.76
CA LYS A 78 -16.04 -13.89 18.73
C LYS A 78 -16.86 -14.77 17.76
N SER A 79 -18.17 -14.60 17.71
CA SER A 79 -19.04 -15.36 16.79
C SER A 79 -18.69 -15.16 15.32
N MET A 80 -18.35 -13.93 14.90
CA MET A 80 -17.91 -13.63 13.53
C MET A 80 -16.61 -14.39 13.20
N LEU A 81 -15.68 -14.43 14.15
CA LEU A 81 -14.41 -15.15 13.98
C LEU A 81 -14.62 -16.68 13.89
N ASP A 82 -15.45 -17.22 14.78
CA ASP A 82 -15.74 -18.67 14.85
C ASP A 82 -16.54 -19.18 13.63
N GLN A 83 -17.37 -18.33 13.01
CA GLN A 83 -18.21 -18.67 11.86
C GLN A 83 -17.55 -18.39 10.50
N MET A 84 -16.34 -17.80 10.49
CA MET A 84 -15.65 -17.47 9.26
C MET A 84 -15.36 -18.72 8.40
N GLN A 85 -15.82 -18.70 7.16
CA GLN A 85 -15.59 -19.76 6.17
C GLN A 85 -14.69 -19.22 5.06
N ILE A 86 -13.42 -19.57 5.10
CA ILE A 86 -12.41 -19.07 4.15
C ILE A 86 -12.75 -19.39 2.68
N SER A 87 -13.46 -20.51 2.43
CA SER A 87 -13.90 -20.90 1.08
C SER A 87 -14.87 -19.91 0.44
N ALA A 88 -15.68 -19.22 1.24
CA ALA A 88 -16.62 -18.21 0.75
C ALA A 88 -15.97 -16.85 0.46
N PHE A 89 -14.76 -16.62 0.94
CA PHE A 89 -14.05 -15.34 0.75
C PHE A 89 -13.70 -15.09 -0.72
N GLU A 90 -13.37 -16.12 -1.48
CA GLU A 90 -13.04 -16.00 -2.90
C GLU A 90 -14.24 -15.50 -3.72
N GLU A 91 -15.42 -16.02 -3.47
CA GLU A 91 -16.67 -15.55 -4.10
C GLU A 91 -16.97 -14.10 -3.69
N TYR A 92 -16.82 -13.79 -2.39
CA TYR A 92 -17.04 -12.44 -1.87
C TYR A 92 -16.14 -11.40 -2.55
N ILE A 93 -14.86 -11.72 -2.83
CA ILE A 93 -13.90 -10.78 -3.40
C ILE A 93 -13.72 -10.92 -4.93
N GLN A 94 -14.63 -11.62 -5.60
CA GLN A 94 -14.61 -11.87 -7.06
C GLN A 94 -14.47 -10.59 -7.89
N PHE A 95 -15.04 -9.48 -7.42
CA PHE A 95 -14.89 -8.17 -8.07
C PHE A 95 -13.43 -7.72 -8.19
N GLN A 96 -12.61 -7.99 -7.18
CA GLN A 96 -11.19 -7.65 -7.18
C GLN A 96 -10.41 -8.51 -8.18
N HIS A 97 -10.75 -9.80 -8.27
CA HIS A 97 -10.21 -10.72 -9.25
C HIS A 97 -10.47 -10.23 -10.69
N GLN A 98 -11.72 -9.89 -11.01
CA GLN A 98 -12.11 -9.39 -12.33
C GLN A 98 -11.45 -8.03 -12.64
N ALA A 99 -11.37 -7.13 -11.64
CA ALA A 99 -10.68 -5.85 -11.82
C ALA A 99 -9.21 -6.04 -12.19
N LEU A 100 -8.49 -6.96 -11.53
CA LEU A 100 -7.10 -7.27 -11.86
C LEU A 100 -6.94 -7.80 -13.28
N GLN A 101 -7.84 -8.67 -13.75
CA GLN A 101 -7.85 -9.17 -15.14
C GLN A 101 -8.02 -8.04 -16.14
N ASN A 102 -9.00 -7.14 -15.89
CA ASN A 102 -9.25 -5.99 -16.76
C ASN A 102 -8.05 -5.03 -16.79
N ILE A 103 -7.43 -4.77 -15.63
CA ILE A 103 -6.23 -3.94 -15.54
C ILE A 103 -5.08 -4.59 -16.30
N ARG A 104 -4.78 -5.87 -16.04
CA ARG A 104 -3.65 -6.56 -16.68
C ARG A 104 -3.80 -6.56 -18.22
N SER A 105 -5.00 -6.79 -18.73
CA SER A 105 -5.26 -6.78 -20.17
C SER A 105 -5.11 -5.40 -20.83
N SER A 106 -5.29 -4.32 -20.06
CA SER A 106 -5.26 -2.93 -20.53
C SER A 106 -3.96 -2.20 -20.23
N LEU A 107 -3.18 -2.72 -19.25
CA LEU A 107 -1.92 -2.10 -18.83
C LEU A 107 -0.83 -2.32 -19.89
N PRO A 108 -0.08 -1.28 -20.29
CA PRO A 108 1.06 -1.45 -21.19
C PRO A 108 2.07 -2.49 -20.66
N PRO A 109 2.67 -3.32 -21.55
CA PRO A 109 3.52 -4.44 -21.13
C PRO A 109 4.82 -4.03 -20.45
N ASN A 110 5.22 -2.77 -20.56
CA ASN A 110 6.38 -2.20 -19.88
C ASN A 110 6.05 -1.59 -18.51
N LYS A 111 4.82 -1.75 -18.04
CA LYS A 111 4.37 -1.28 -16.72
C LYS A 111 4.06 -2.46 -15.81
N SER A 112 4.46 -2.35 -14.55
CA SER A 112 4.16 -3.36 -13.54
C SER A 112 2.76 -3.18 -12.94
N LEU A 113 2.15 -4.28 -12.50
CA LEU A 113 0.90 -4.28 -11.73
C LEU A 113 1.18 -4.67 -10.29
N ILE A 114 0.88 -3.76 -9.37
CA ILE A 114 1.04 -3.95 -7.93
C ILE A 114 -0.32 -4.23 -7.30
N GLY A 115 -0.45 -5.40 -6.69
CA GLY A 115 -1.54 -5.72 -5.79
C GLY A 115 -1.25 -5.24 -4.37
N PHE A 116 -2.27 -5.26 -3.51
CA PHE A 116 -2.06 -4.94 -2.10
C PHE A 116 -3.11 -5.55 -1.18
N THR A 117 -2.77 -5.59 0.10
CA THR A 117 -3.69 -5.93 1.20
C THR A 117 -3.36 -5.14 2.44
N GLY A 118 -4.29 -5.06 3.38
CA GLY A 118 -4.00 -4.59 4.73
C GLY A 118 -3.17 -5.63 5.49
N GLY A 119 -2.28 -5.17 6.35
CA GLY A 119 -1.59 -6.05 7.29
C GLY A 119 -2.47 -6.45 8.47
N PRO A 120 -2.14 -7.56 9.15
CA PRO A 120 -3.00 -8.12 10.21
C PRO A 120 -3.22 -7.15 11.38
N ILE A 121 -2.20 -6.40 11.78
CA ILE A 121 -2.27 -5.44 12.87
C ILE A 121 -3.16 -4.26 12.51
N THR A 122 -2.99 -3.74 11.28
CA THR A 122 -3.84 -2.65 10.78
C THR A 122 -5.30 -3.06 10.69
N LEU A 123 -5.59 -4.24 10.15
CA LEU A 123 -6.96 -4.74 10.10
C LEU A 123 -7.57 -4.90 11.49
N TYR A 124 -6.80 -5.48 12.43
CA TYR A 124 -7.28 -5.61 13.81
C TYR A 124 -7.55 -4.26 14.46
N HIS A 125 -6.64 -3.30 14.30
CA HIS A 125 -6.82 -1.95 14.81
C HIS A 125 -8.11 -1.30 14.28
N PHE A 126 -8.40 -1.43 12.98
CA PHE A 126 -9.65 -0.96 12.40
C PHE A 126 -10.87 -1.68 12.98
N ALA A 127 -10.77 -2.99 13.20
CA ALA A 127 -11.87 -3.81 13.72
C ALA A 127 -12.28 -3.43 15.16
N ILE A 128 -11.34 -2.95 15.99
CA ILE A 128 -11.61 -2.58 17.38
C ILE A 128 -11.76 -1.07 17.61
N ARG A 129 -11.52 -0.24 16.59
CA ARG A 129 -11.43 1.22 16.70
C ARG A 129 -12.62 1.86 17.43
N ASN A 130 -13.84 1.35 17.19
CA ASN A 130 -15.07 1.84 17.78
C ASN A 130 -15.50 1.06 19.05
N ASN A 131 -14.77 -0.01 19.40
CA ASN A 131 -15.06 -0.86 20.55
C ASN A 131 -13.78 -1.38 21.19
N PRO A 132 -13.09 -0.58 22.02
CA PRO A 132 -11.86 -1.00 22.70
C PRO A 132 -12.00 -2.24 23.60
N ILE A 133 -13.25 -2.57 24.04
CA ILE A 133 -13.51 -3.80 24.83
C ILE A 133 -13.21 -5.07 24.00
N ALA A 134 -13.21 -4.99 22.68
CA ALA A 134 -12.82 -6.09 21.79
C ALA A 134 -11.30 -6.37 21.79
N ASP A 135 -10.49 -5.64 22.53
CA ASP A 135 -9.04 -5.87 22.62
C ASP A 135 -8.69 -7.25 23.18
N ASN A 136 -9.58 -7.86 23.94
CA ASN A 136 -9.45 -9.25 24.40
C ASN A 136 -9.57 -10.30 23.27
N LEU A 137 -9.97 -9.92 22.04
CA LEU A 137 -10.09 -10.81 20.89
C LEU A 137 -8.81 -10.92 20.06
N PHE A 138 -7.75 -10.18 20.39
CA PHE A 138 -6.52 -10.13 19.57
C PHE A 138 -5.99 -11.52 19.19
N ASN A 139 -5.78 -12.39 20.19
CA ASN A 139 -5.23 -13.73 19.95
C ASN A 139 -6.14 -14.64 19.12
N GLN A 140 -7.45 -14.34 19.05
CA GLN A 140 -8.41 -15.10 18.22
C GLN A 140 -8.55 -14.46 16.84
N ALA A 141 -8.52 -13.15 16.75
CA ALA A 141 -8.70 -12.41 15.50
C ALA A 141 -7.46 -12.51 14.61
N LEU A 142 -6.25 -12.40 15.18
CA LEU A 142 -5.01 -12.37 14.41
C LEU A 142 -4.86 -13.56 13.45
N PRO A 143 -5.03 -14.82 13.87
CA PRO A 143 -4.95 -15.97 12.94
C PRO A 143 -6.04 -15.97 11.87
N VAL A 144 -7.24 -15.48 12.18
CA VAL A 144 -8.36 -15.39 11.22
C VAL A 144 -8.05 -14.34 10.15
N LEU A 145 -7.58 -13.16 10.57
CA LEU A 145 -7.18 -12.09 9.67
C LEU A 145 -6.01 -12.52 8.78
N GLN A 146 -5.01 -13.18 9.34
CA GLN A 146 -3.90 -13.72 8.57
C GLN A 146 -4.36 -14.70 7.47
N LYS A 147 -5.29 -15.59 7.75
CA LYS A 147 -5.87 -16.51 6.75
C LYS A 147 -6.61 -15.76 5.63
N LEU A 148 -7.39 -14.75 5.97
CA LEU A 148 -8.10 -13.94 4.97
C LEU A 148 -7.11 -13.15 4.09
N ILE A 149 -6.07 -12.58 4.68
CA ILE A 149 -5.02 -11.88 3.96
C ILE A 149 -4.28 -12.85 3.04
N GLU A 150 -3.87 -14.02 3.52
CA GLU A 150 -3.20 -15.05 2.73
C GLU A 150 -4.05 -15.49 1.53
N LYS A 151 -5.35 -15.71 1.74
CA LYS A 151 -6.28 -16.03 0.65
C LYS A 151 -6.38 -14.88 -0.37
N ASN A 152 -6.47 -13.63 0.09
CA ASN A 152 -6.49 -12.47 -0.79
C ASN A 152 -5.19 -12.35 -1.61
N ILE A 153 -4.04 -12.55 -0.98
CA ILE A 153 -2.73 -12.57 -1.64
C ILE A 153 -2.70 -13.63 -2.75
N SER A 154 -3.16 -14.84 -2.44
CA SER A 154 -3.23 -15.95 -3.41
C SER A 154 -4.10 -15.59 -4.63
N ILE A 155 -5.28 -14.99 -4.41
CA ILE A 155 -6.18 -14.56 -5.48
C ILE A 155 -5.52 -13.50 -6.35
N GLN A 156 -4.81 -12.53 -5.76
CA GLN A 156 -4.16 -11.47 -6.52
C GLN A 156 -3.02 -12.02 -7.40
N PHE A 157 -2.20 -12.96 -6.89
CA PHE A 157 -1.15 -13.59 -7.71
C PHE A 157 -1.69 -14.48 -8.84
N GLN A 158 -2.90 -15.06 -8.69
CA GLN A 158 -3.57 -15.77 -9.78
C GLN A 158 -3.95 -14.84 -10.95
N ASN A 159 -3.83 -13.54 -10.79
CA ASN A 159 -4.15 -12.52 -11.79
C ASN A 159 -2.91 -11.72 -12.25
N ASP A 160 -1.77 -12.38 -12.25
CA ASP A 160 -0.52 -11.87 -12.84
C ASP A 160 -0.07 -10.50 -12.30
N ILE A 161 -0.22 -10.26 -11.00
CA ILE A 161 0.43 -9.12 -10.36
C ILE A 161 1.94 -9.38 -10.27
N ASP A 162 2.73 -8.33 -10.44
CA ASP A 162 4.20 -8.43 -10.38
C ASP A 162 4.72 -8.35 -8.94
N LEU A 163 4.04 -7.60 -8.09
CA LEU A 163 4.40 -7.39 -6.68
C LEU A 163 3.12 -7.22 -5.85
N LEU A 164 3.16 -7.67 -4.61
CA LEU A 164 2.11 -7.40 -3.64
C LEU A 164 2.65 -6.60 -2.45
N MET A 165 1.97 -5.50 -2.10
CA MET A 165 2.27 -4.70 -0.92
C MET A 165 1.36 -5.05 0.26
N ILE A 166 1.95 -5.36 1.41
CA ILE A 166 1.23 -5.49 2.69
C ILE A 166 1.31 -4.14 3.41
N PHE A 167 0.17 -3.46 3.53
CA PHE A 167 0.06 -2.18 4.23
C PHE A 167 -0.32 -2.39 5.69
N ASP A 168 0.67 -2.46 6.57
CA ASP A 168 0.47 -2.65 8.01
C ASP A 168 0.82 -1.38 8.79
N THR A 169 0.12 -0.29 8.44
CA THR A 169 0.38 1.07 8.92
C THR A 169 0.47 1.13 10.44
N GLU A 170 -0.45 0.44 11.15
CA GLU A 170 -0.56 0.49 12.61
C GLU A 170 0.48 -0.39 13.33
N ALA A 171 1.21 -1.24 12.61
CA ALA A 171 2.31 -2.02 13.18
C ALA A 171 3.47 -1.14 13.69
N ASN A 172 3.50 0.16 13.33
CA ASN A 172 4.44 1.12 13.89
C ASN A 172 4.26 1.33 15.40
N GLN A 173 3.03 1.15 15.92
CA GLN A 173 2.67 1.37 17.33
C GLN A 173 3.14 0.22 18.24
N LEU A 174 3.43 -0.94 17.67
CA LEU A 174 3.95 -2.08 18.42
C LEU A 174 5.36 -1.77 18.96
N THR A 175 5.70 -2.34 20.10
CA THR A 175 7.11 -2.43 20.53
C THR A 175 7.91 -3.28 19.53
N ASP A 176 9.24 -3.22 19.59
CA ASP A 176 10.09 -4.03 18.72
C ASP A 176 9.85 -5.54 18.96
N GLN A 177 9.63 -5.95 20.21
CA GLN A 177 9.33 -7.33 20.58
C GLN A 177 7.96 -7.78 20.04
N GLU A 178 6.92 -6.98 20.19
CA GLU A 178 5.59 -7.29 19.65
C GLU A 178 5.62 -7.34 18.10
N PHE A 179 6.40 -6.48 17.47
CA PHE A 179 6.59 -6.53 16.01
C PHE A 179 7.27 -7.84 15.59
N GLU A 180 8.29 -8.27 16.35
CA GLU A 180 8.97 -9.54 16.12
C GLU A 180 8.02 -10.73 16.33
N ASP A 181 7.18 -10.71 17.36
CA ASP A 181 6.31 -11.82 17.71
C ASP A 181 5.07 -11.92 16.81
N PHE A 182 4.47 -10.79 16.39
CA PHE A 182 3.19 -10.78 15.69
C PHE A 182 3.30 -10.53 14.17
N CYS A 183 4.28 -9.73 13.72
CA CYS A 183 4.40 -9.38 12.32
C CYS A 183 5.37 -10.30 11.56
N LEU A 184 6.58 -10.55 12.10
CA LEU A 184 7.61 -11.27 11.37
C LEU A 184 7.24 -12.72 11.01
N PRO A 185 6.56 -13.53 11.85
CA PRO A 185 6.17 -14.89 11.47
C PRO A 185 5.28 -14.90 10.23
N PHE A 186 4.29 -14.00 10.18
CA PHE A 186 3.40 -13.87 9.04
C PHE A 186 4.14 -13.39 7.78
N ILE A 187 4.97 -12.34 7.90
CA ILE A 187 5.75 -11.84 6.76
C ILE A 187 6.65 -12.95 6.21
N ARG A 188 7.36 -13.71 7.07
CA ARG A 188 8.20 -14.84 6.65
C ARG A 188 7.38 -15.93 5.96
N GLN A 189 6.20 -16.25 6.47
CA GLN A 189 5.31 -17.23 5.86
C GLN A 189 4.95 -16.82 4.43
N ILE A 190 4.48 -15.59 4.24
CA ILE A 190 4.05 -15.08 2.92
C ILE A 190 5.24 -14.95 1.96
N THR A 191 6.38 -14.43 2.41
CA THR A 191 7.57 -14.28 1.56
C THR A 191 8.17 -15.62 1.15
N ASN A 192 8.01 -16.68 1.93
CA ASN A 192 8.41 -18.03 1.54
C ASN A 192 7.48 -18.64 0.48
N GLN A 193 6.20 -18.27 0.47
CA GLN A 193 5.24 -18.69 -0.57
C GLN A 193 5.43 -17.90 -1.88
N TYR A 194 5.77 -16.61 -1.79
CA TYR A 194 5.94 -15.69 -2.91
C TYR A 194 7.31 -14.98 -2.81
N PRO A 195 8.41 -15.70 -3.04
CA PRO A 195 9.76 -15.15 -2.83
C PRO A 195 10.05 -14.00 -3.80
N ASN A 196 10.58 -12.91 -3.25
CA ASN A 196 10.94 -11.70 -4.00
C ASN A 196 9.76 -11.01 -4.73
N GLN A 197 8.52 -11.24 -4.26
CA GLN A 197 7.32 -10.61 -4.82
C GLN A 197 6.49 -9.89 -3.75
N ILE A 198 6.96 -9.81 -2.53
CA ILE A 198 6.26 -9.17 -1.41
C ILE A 198 7.00 -7.91 -0.96
N GLY A 199 6.25 -6.82 -0.86
CA GLY A 199 6.66 -5.61 -0.17
C GLY A 199 5.91 -5.46 1.16
N TYR A 200 6.55 -4.84 2.13
CA TYR A 200 5.94 -4.55 3.43
C TYR A 200 6.07 -3.08 3.79
N PHE A 201 4.99 -2.48 4.24
CA PHE A 201 4.94 -1.10 4.68
C PHE A 201 4.38 -0.99 6.09
N THR A 202 5.09 -0.31 6.96
CA THR A 202 4.57 0.27 8.19
C THR A 202 4.97 1.75 8.28
N LYS A 203 4.11 2.58 8.85
CA LYS A 203 4.33 4.03 8.89
C LYS A 203 5.51 4.37 9.80
N ASN A 204 6.43 5.21 9.33
CA ASN A 204 7.57 5.68 10.13
C ASN A 204 8.31 4.54 10.84
N ILE A 205 8.66 3.50 10.08
CA ILE A 205 9.37 2.33 10.63
C ILE A 205 10.59 2.76 11.45
N SER A 206 10.74 2.23 12.66
CA SER A 206 11.94 2.47 13.48
C SER A 206 13.17 1.75 12.91
N ALA A 207 14.36 2.22 13.24
CA ALA A 207 15.60 1.58 12.82
C ALA A 207 15.65 0.09 13.25
N ASN A 208 15.23 -0.24 14.47
CA ASN A 208 15.21 -1.62 14.96
C ASN A 208 14.25 -2.51 14.14
N LYS A 209 13.01 -2.06 13.89
CA LYS A 209 12.05 -2.80 13.06
C LYS A 209 12.55 -2.96 11.62
N PHE A 210 13.23 -1.95 11.09
CA PHE A 210 13.84 -2.06 9.76
C PHE A 210 14.96 -3.11 9.74
N GLU A 211 15.83 -3.15 10.77
CA GLU A 211 16.85 -4.21 10.91
C GLU A 211 16.22 -5.61 11.01
N LEU A 212 15.03 -5.74 11.62
CA LEU A 212 14.30 -7.01 11.65
C LEU A 212 13.80 -7.40 10.25
N LEU A 213 13.29 -6.45 9.45
CA LEU A 213 12.86 -6.73 8.07
C LEU A 213 14.03 -7.13 7.17
N LYS A 214 15.21 -6.53 7.32
CA LYS A 214 16.44 -6.90 6.57
C LYS A 214 16.84 -8.35 6.77
N LYS A 215 16.40 -9.02 7.84
CA LYS A 215 16.67 -10.45 8.10
C LYS A 215 15.72 -11.40 7.36
N ILE A 216 14.75 -10.90 6.59
CA ILE A 216 13.81 -11.71 5.81
C ILE A 216 14.29 -11.79 4.38
N SER A 217 15.03 -12.83 4.03
CA SER A 217 15.77 -12.97 2.76
C SER A 217 14.90 -12.92 1.51
N ASN A 218 13.63 -13.34 1.59
CA ASN A 218 12.69 -13.37 0.46
C ASN A 218 11.77 -12.15 0.40
N LEU A 219 11.92 -11.17 1.31
CA LEU A 219 11.23 -9.90 1.22
C LEU A 219 11.88 -9.05 0.13
N GLN A 220 11.09 -8.49 -0.79
CA GLN A 220 11.60 -7.73 -1.93
C GLN A 220 11.76 -6.25 -1.62
N LEU A 221 10.81 -5.68 -0.89
CA LEU A 221 10.64 -4.23 -0.84
C LEU A 221 10.16 -3.78 0.55
N THR A 222 10.71 -2.65 1.02
CA THR A 222 10.07 -1.88 2.09
C THR A 222 10.06 -0.39 1.77
N VAL A 223 9.20 0.36 2.45
CA VAL A 223 9.09 1.81 2.29
C VAL A 223 9.72 2.51 3.48
N LEU A 224 10.61 3.43 3.23
CA LEU A 224 11.26 4.24 4.27
C LEU A 224 10.69 5.66 4.31
N GLY A 225 10.51 6.19 5.52
CA GLY A 225 10.14 7.58 5.77
C GLY A 225 11.35 8.52 5.75
N THR A 226 11.09 9.81 5.86
CA THR A 226 12.10 10.88 5.84
C THR A 226 13.12 10.82 6.98
N GLN A 227 12.84 10.05 8.04
CA GLN A 227 13.77 9.84 9.16
C GLN A 227 14.97 8.95 8.81
N HIS A 228 14.94 8.26 7.67
CA HIS A 228 16.05 7.43 7.18
C HIS A 228 16.80 8.10 6.05
N ASN A 229 18.11 7.92 6.01
CA ASN A 229 18.88 8.21 4.80
C ASN A 229 18.87 6.98 3.89
N ILE A 230 17.92 6.95 2.94
CA ILE A 230 17.70 5.80 2.07
C ILE A 230 18.94 5.34 1.31
N PHE A 231 19.80 6.27 0.90
CA PHE A 231 21.01 5.95 0.13
C PHE A 231 22.16 5.43 0.99
N GLN A 232 22.13 5.66 2.31
CA GLN A 232 23.04 5.02 3.26
C GLN A 232 22.56 3.60 3.62
N GLU A 233 21.26 3.35 3.56
CA GLU A 233 20.67 2.04 3.86
C GLU A 233 20.78 1.05 2.68
N LEU A 234 20.63 1.52 1.44
CA LEU A 234 20.64 0.67 0.25
C LEU A 234 21.84 -0.29 0.16
N PRO A 235 23.10 0.16 0.39
CA PRO A 235 24.25 -0.75 0.32
C PRO A 235 24.30 -1.80 1.44
N GLN A 236 23.47 -1.64 2.47
CA GLN A 236 23.48 -2.49 3.68
C GLN A 236 22.33 -3.50 3.69
N THR A 237 21.55 -3.58 2.60
CA THR A 237 20.39 -4.45 2.50
C THR A 237 20.26 -5.09 1.13
N HIS A 238 19.57 -6.24 1.06
CA HIS A 238 19.14 -6.84 -0.20
C HIS A 238 17.80 -6.29 -0.67
N LEU A 239 17.09 -5.54 0.19
CA LEU A 239 15.77 -5.00 -0.12
C LEU A 239 15.87 -3.85 -1.13
N SER A 240 14.92 -3.80 -2.04
CA SER A 240 14.60 -2.55 -2.71
C SER A 240 13.97 -1.58 -1.70
N LEU A 241 14.40 -0.32 -1.71
CA LEU A 241 13.90 0.69 -0.78
C LEU A 241 13.09 1.73 -1.56
N GLN A 242 11.80 1.83 -1.22
CA GLN A 242 10.91 2.84 -1.79
C GLN A 242 10.82 4.08 -0.89
N GLY A 243 10.90 5.23 -1.48
CA GLY A 243 10.78 6.51 -0.77
C GLY A 243 11.83 7.50 -1.25
N ASN A 244 12.12 8.57 -0.52
CA ASN A 244 11.47 9.01 0.71
C ASN A 244 11.26 10.53 0.65
N PHE A 245 10.82 11.04 -0.53
CA PHE A 245 10.42 12.44 -0.62
C PHE A 245 9.20 12.66 0.28
N SER A 246 9.21 13.73 1.08
CA SER A 246 8.09 14.01 1.98
C SER A 246 6.80 14.27 1.20
N ASN A 247 5.75 13.54 1.55
CA ASN A 247 4.44 13.77 0.95
C ASN A 247 3.83 15.13 1.35
N ASP A 248 4.27 15.74 2.45
CA ASP A 248 3.88 17.11 2.83
C ASP A 248 4.49 18.14 1.87
N LEU A 249 5.76 17.97 1.48
CA LEU A 249 6.39 18.85 0.49
C LEU A 249 5.70 18.77 -0.87
N LEU A 250 5.15 17.61 -1.25
CA LEU A 250 4.39 17.49 -2.50
C LEU A 250 3.10 18.32 -2.50
N THR A 251 2.59 18.75 -1.34
CA THR A 251 1.39 19.58 -1.22
C THR A 251 1.63 21.08 -1.32
N ILE A 252 2.87 21.54 -1.42
CA ILE A 252 3.22 22.96 -1.51
C ILE A 252 2.50 23.58 -2.72
N PRO A 253 1.65 24.61 -2.52
CA PRO A 253 0.82 25.16 -3.62
C PRO A 253 1.63 26.04 -4.55
N GLU A 254 2.64 26.78 -4.03
CA GLU A 254 3.46 27.68 -4.83
C GLU A 254 4.54 26.91 -5.58
N LYS A 255 4.52 27.00 -6.91
CA LYS A 255 5.42 26.25 -7.79
C LYS A 255 6.90 26.52 -7.51
N SER A 256 7.26 27.78 -7.23
CA SER A 256 8.64 28.18 -6.92
C SER A 256 9.17 27.49 -5.66
N ASP A 257 8.34 27.45 -4.61
CA ASP A 257 8.70 26.88 -3.33
C ASP A 257 8.79 25.35 -3.42
N PHE A 258 7.84 24.72 -4.14
CA PHE A 258 7.90 23.31 -4.44
C PHE A 258 9.17 22.93 -5.21
N LEU A 259 9.50 23.68 -6.27
CA LEU A 259 10.71 23.43 -7.06
C LEU A 259 11.98 23.62 -6.24
N SER A 260 12.01 24.56 -5.28
CA SER A 260 13.14 24.72 -4.35
C SER A 260 13.32 23.48 -3.46
N ALA A 261 12.23 23.02 -2.82
CA ALA A 261 12.25 21.82 -1.98
C ALA A 261 12.59 20.55 -2.79
N LEU A 262 12.05 20.42 -4.00
CA LEU A 262 12.37 19.30 -4.89
C LEU A 262 13.85 19.33 -5.33
N LYS A 263 14.38 20.51 -5.61
CA LYS A 263 15.79 20.67 -5.97
C LYS A 263 16.71 20.20 -4.86
N GLU A 264 16.44 20.57 -3.60
CA GLU A 264 17.24 20.12 -2.45
C GLU A 264 17.27 18.58 -2.35
N TYR A 265 16.10 17.94 -2.57
CA TYR A 265 16.01 16.47 -2.59
C TYR A 265 16.78 15.86 -3.76
N ILE A 266 16.68 16.43 -4.97
CA ILE A 266 17.42 15.98 -6.14
C ILE A 266 18.93 16.13 -5.93
N ASP A 267 19.39 17.27 -5.40
CA ASP A 267 20.79 17.51 -5.10
C ASP A 267 21.32 16.46 -4.10
N LEU A 268 20.52 16.11 -3.09
CA LEU A 268 20.85 15.00 -2.17
C LEU A 268 20.96 13.67 -2.95
N CYS A 269 20.00 13.34 -3.80
CA CYS A 269 20.05 12.10 -4.59
C CYS A 269 21.26 12.05 -5.52
N GLN A 270 21.65 13.18 -6.12
CA GLN A 270 22.81 13.28 -7.00
C GLN A 270 24.15 13.20 -6.26
N SER A 271 24.18 13.46 -4.95
CA SER A 271 25.39 13.28 -4.15
C SER A 271 25.81 11.81 -3.99
N TYR A 272 24.93 10.87 -4.37
CA TYR A 272 25.19 9.44 -4.43
C TYR A 272 25.27 8.98 -5.89
N ASP A 273 26.26 8.15 -6.20
CA ASP A 273 26.41 7.62 -7.55
C ASP A 273 25.31 6.60 -7.93
N VAL A 274 25.24 6.21 -9.21
CA VAL A 274 24.22 5.28 -9.71
C VAL A 274 24.28 3.93 -8.99
N ARG A 275 25.46 3.45 -8.59
CA ARG A 275 25.60 2.16 -7.89
C ARG A 275 25.09 2.26 -6.46
N GLN A 276 25.32 3.39 -5.79
CA GLN A 276 24.80 3.65 -4.44
C GLN A 276 23.28 3.82 -4.43
N ARG A 277 22.68 4.19 -5.57
CA ARG A 277 21.23 4.29 -5.77
C ARG A 277 20.57 3.00 -6.29
N ALA A 278 21.34 1.95 -6.58
CA ALA A 278 20.82 0.68 -7.06
C ALA A 278 19.83 0.07 -6.04
N GLY A 279 18.64 -0.31 -6.51
CA GLY A 279 17.54 -0.81 -5.64
C GLY A 279 16.65 0.29 -5.07
N TRP A 280 16.91 1.57 -5.37
CA TRP A 280 16.01 2.65 -5.00
C TRP A 280 14.79 2.76 -5.92
N ILE A 281 13.61 2.90 -5.32
CA ILE A 281 12.36 3.21 -6.00
C ILE A 281 11.94 4.62 -5.60
N ALA A 282 12.13 5.56 -6.53
CA ALA A 282 11.78 6.97 -6.31
C ALA A 282 10.28 7.13 -5.99
N SER A 283 9.96 7.59 -4.80
CA SER A 283 8.60 7.71 -4.31
C SER A 283 8.53 8.66 -3.12
N LEU A 284 7.33 8.75 -2.53
CA LEU A 284 7.08 9.48 -1.29
C LEU A 284 7.29 8.59 -0.08
N ASP A 285 7.45 9.19 1.08
CA ASP A 285 7.48 8.55 2.39
C ASP A 285 6.13 7.95 2.81
N HIS A 286 5.03 8.47 2.22
CA HIS A 286 3.65 8.01 2.45
C HIS A 286 2.81 8.17 1.16
N GLY A 287 1.51 7.91 1.24
CA GLY A 287 0.59 8.08 0.12
C GLY A 287 0.34 9.54 -0.25
N VAL A 288 0.06 9.80 -1.53
CA VAL A 288 -0.31 11.13 -2.03
C VAL A 288 -1.49 11.69 -1.22
N GLN A 289 -1.42 12.95 -0.84
CA GLN A 289 -2.46 13.62 -0.07
C GLN A 289 -3.56 14.19 -0.99
N LYS A 290 -4.77 14.34 -0.44
CA LYS A 290 -5.94 14.83 -1.18
C LYS A 290 -5.81 16.28 -1.72
N ILE A 291 -4.92 17.07 -1.12
CA ILE A 291 -4.67 18.48 -1.45
C ILE A 291 -3.46 18.66 -2.37
N THR A 292 -2.81 17.58 -2.78
CA THR A 292 -1.64 17.61 -3.65
C THR A 292 -2.01 18.17 -5.03
N PRO A 293 -1.34 19.23 -5.52
CA PRO A 293 -1.51 19.67 -6.90
C PRO A 293 -0.98 18.62 -7.90
N GLU A 294 -1.76 18.28 -8.93
CA GLU A 294 -1.33 17.35 -9.98
C GLU A 294 -0.05 17.82 -10.68
N THR A 295 0.10 19.13 -10.84
CA THR A 295 1.31 19.74 -11.40
C THR A 295 2.58 19.38 -10.64
N ASN A 296 2.50 19.22 -9.31
CA ASN A 296 3.65 18.84 -8.49
C ASN A 296 4.04 17.38 -8.74
N ILE A 297 3.07 16.50 -9.04
CA ILE A 297 3.35 15.11 -9.40
C ILE A 297 4.08 15.04 -10.74
N HIS A 298 3.60 15.76 -11.74
CA HIS A 298 4.28 15.88 -13.03
C HIS A 298 5.72 16.40 -12.87
N LEU A 299 5.90 17.47 -12.11
CA LEU A 299 7.22 18.06 -11.86
C LEU A 299 8.14 17.09 -11.12
N PHE A 300 7.62 16.37 -10.11
CA PHE A 300 8.41 15.38 -9.38
C PHE A 300 8.91 14.27 -10.32
N ILE A 301 8.01 13.68 -11.12
CA ILE A 301 8.38 12.60 -12.06
C ILE A 301 9.36 13.09 -13.10
N ASP A 302 9.10 14.25 -13.71
CA ASP A 302 9.97 14.85 -14.72
C ASP A 302 11.39 15.09 -14.20
N GLN A 303 11.51 15.70 -13.01
CA GLN A 303 12.82 15.97 -12.41
C GLN A 303 13.56 14.68 -12.01
N ILE A 304 12.87 13.68 -11.46
CA ILE A 304 13.46 12.38 -11.15
C ILE A 304 14.03 11.76 -12.43
N ARG A 305 13.20 11.66 -13.50
CA ARG A 305 13.60 11.03 -14.77
C ARG A 305 14.70 11.79 -15.49
N THR A 306 14.65 13.13 -15.48
CA THR A 306 15.63 13.95 -16.19
C THR A 306 16.97 14.02 -15.49
N LYS A 307 16.99 14.01 -14.16
CA LYS A 307 18.19 14.27 -13.36
C LYS A 307 18.85 13.03 -12.77
N LEU A 308 18.11 11.92 -12.62
CA LEU A 308 18.56 10.75 -11.86
C LEU A 308 18.50 9.43 -12.66
N ALA A 309 17.93 9.44 -13.86
CA ALA A 309 17.94 8.28 -14.78
C ALA A 309 19.32 8.02 -15.37
#